data_231b474cfc5885df6bb3d1aa09488c25
#
_entry.id   231b474cfc5885df6bb3d1aa09488c25
#
_cell.length_a   1.000
_cell.length_b   1.000
_cell.length_c   1.000
_cell.angle_alpha   90.00
_cell.angle_beta   90.00
_cell.angle_gamma   90.00
#
_symmetry.space_group_name_H-M   'P 1'
#
loop_
_entity.id
_entity.type
_entity.pdbx_description
1 polymer ?
#
loop_
_entity_poly.entity_id
_entity_poly.type
_entity_poly.pdbx_seq_one_letter_code
_entity_poly.pdbx_strand_id
1 'polypeptide(L)'
;KIDGSFSIDTELDVLQIQAFEYAMKRQMPVLGICKGMQLINVALGGTMVQDIATPQIHRSPNGDQYHNTHITKGSFLYELYGEEAVVNSAHHQCVKHLAKELTPIQWCPEDNILEAFSHERLPICGVQWHPERIKQEFTTTSGDQLLAHFLQRYA
;
A
#
# COMPACT_ATOMS: atom_id res chain seq x y z
N LYS A 1 12.38 1.53 19.77
CA LYS A 1 11.21 2.43 19.69
C LYS A 1 11.72 3.77 19.18
N ILE A 2 11.24 4.18 18.02
CA ILE A 2 11.56 5.51 17.44
C ILE A 2 10.37 6.40 17.76
N ASP A 3 10.59 7.68 18.04
CA ASP A 3 9.51 8.66 18.21
C ASP A 3 8.59 8.64 16.98
N GLY A 4 7.29 8.67 17.19
CA GLY A 4 6.28 8.53 16.13
C GLY A 4 5.68 7.12 15.96
N SER A 5 6.22 6.09 16.64
CA SER A 5 5.63 4.74 16.62
C SER A 5 4.62 4.58 17.76
N PHE A 6 3.34 4.50 17.42
CA PHE A 6 2.22 4.29 18.36
C PHE A 6 1.66 2.87 18.18
N SER A 7 1.14 2.29 19.27
CA SER A 7 0.41 1.01 19.26
C SER A 7 1.20 -0.13 18.60
N ILE A 8 2.45 -0.34 19.02
CA ILE A 8 3.30 -1.43 18.53
C ILE A 8 2.75 -2.74 19.11
N ASP A 9 2.30 -3.64 18.23
CA ASP A 9 1.96 -5.01 18.55
C ASP A 9 3.04 -5.93 17.96
N THR A 10 4.02 -6.25 18.81
CA THR A 10 5.18 -7.05 18.37
C THR A 10 4.80 -8.49 18.01
N GLU A 11 3.80 -9.07 18.67
CA GLU A 11 3.36 -10.44 18.39
C GLU A 11 2.68 -10.52 17.04
N LEU A 12 1.80 -9.54 16.74
CA LEU A 12 1.15 -9.43 15.44
C LEU A 12 2.17 -9.15 14.33
N ASP A 13 3.15 -8.28 14.56
CA ASP A 13 4.19 -7.97 13.58
C ASP A 13 5.02 -9.21 13.24
N VAL A 14 5.43 -10.00 14.24
CA VAL A 14 6.16 -11.25 14.04
C VAL A 14 5.31 -12.25 13.25
N LEU A 15 4.04 -12.42 13.62
CA LEU A 15 3.12 -13.32 12.91
C LEU A 15 2.93 -12.92 11.44
N GLN A 16 2.76 -11.63 11.17
CA GLN A 16 2.61 -11.12 9.81
C GLN A 16 3.85 -11.32 8.97
N ILE A 17 5.06 -11.12 9.55
CA ILE A 17 6.33 -11.39 8.86
C ILE A 17 6.45 -12.88 8.54
N GLN A 18 6.18 -13.76 9.50
CA GLN A 18 6.22 -15.22 9.28
C GLN A 18 5.22 -15.68 8.21
N ALA A 19 4.01 -15.13 8.21
CA ALA A 19 3.00 -15.41 7.19
C ALA A 19 3.48 -14.96 5.80
N PHE A 20 4.09 -13.78 5.71
CA PHE A 20 4.67 -13.28 4.46
C PHE A 20 5.83 -14.15 3.97
N GLU A 21 6.76 -14.53 4.84
CA GLU A 21 7.87 -15.42 4.49
C GLU A 21 7.37 -16.80 4.02
N TYR A 22 6.32 -17.33 4.65
CA TYR A 22 5.68 -18.58 4.23
C TYR A 22 5.07 -18.44 2.84
N ALA A 23 4.34 -17.35 2.58
CA ALA A 23 3.74 -17.08 1.28
C ALA A 23 4.82 -16.92 0.18
N MET A 24 5.90 -16.21 0.48
CA MET A 24 7.05 -16.05 -0.41
C MET A 24 7.66 -17.39 -0.83
N LYS A 25 7.96 -18.26 0.15
CA LYS A 25 8.55 -19.60 -0.10
C LYS A 25 7.66 -20.49 -0.98
N ARG A 26 6.36 -20.26 -0.96
CA ARG A 26 5.36 -21.02 -1.73
C ARG A 26 4.88 -20.29 -2.98
N GLN A 27 5.43 -19.12 -3.26
CA GLN A 27 5.01 -18.24 -4.36
C GLN A 27 3.50 -17.96 -4.37
N MET A 28 2.93 -17.85 -3.16
CA MET A 28 1.52 -17.53 -3.00
C MET A 28 1.25 -16.06 -3.32
N PRO A 29 0.08 -15.74 -3.87
CA PRO A 29 -0.33 -14.35 -4.05
C PRO A 29 -0.43 -13.60 -2.72
N VAL A 30 0.10 -12.38 -2.67
CA VAL A 30 0.05 -11.50 -1.49
C VAL A 30 -0.36 -10.09 -1.90
N LEU A 31 -1.42 -9.60 -1.29
CA LEU A 31 -1.83 -8.20 -1.34
C LEU A 31 -1.58 -7.56 0.03
N GLY A 32 -0.61 -6.65 0.10
CA GLY A 32 -0.35 -5.86 1.30
C GLY A 32 -1.20 -4.59 1.31
N ILE A 33 -1.97 -4.37 2.38
CA ILE A 33 -2.81 -3.17 2.54
C ILE A 33 -2.26 -2.34 3.69
N CYS A 34 -1.99 -1.06 3.46
CA CYS A 34 -1.48 -0.08 4.42
C CYS A 34 -0.26 -0.61 5.19
N LYS A 35 -0.41 -1.01 6.45
CA LYS A 35 0.66 -1.64 7.24
C LYS A 35 1.22 -2.89 6.56
N GLY A 36 0.39 -3.67 5.86
CA GLY A 36 0.82 -4.85 5.10
C GLY A 36 1.76 -4.50 3.94
N MET A 37 1.49 -3.42 3.20
CA MET A 37 2.39 -2.88 2.18
C MET A 37 3.76 -2.51 2.78
N GLN A 38 3.74 -1.81 3.90
CA GLN A 38 4.94 -1.37 4.61
C GLN A 38 5.76 -2.56 5.11
N LEU A 39 5.09 -3.56 5.67
CA LEU A 39 5.71 -4.79 6.15
C LEU A 39 6.40 -5.56 5.02
N ILE A 40 5.76 -5.72 3.86
CA ILE A 40 6.35 -6.36 2.67
C ILE A 40 7.63 -5.63 2.28
N ASN A 41 7.60 -4.30 2.19
CA ASN A 41 8.78 -3.50 1.85
C ASN A 41 9.94 -3.75 2.82
N VAL A 42 9.68 -3.72 4.12
CA VAL A 42 10.71 -3.94 5.16
C VAL A 42 11.23 -5.37 5.13
N ALA A 43 10.37 -6.36 4.98
CA ALA A 43 10.76 -7.77 4.90
C ALA A 43 11.65 -8.07 3.69
N LEU A 44 11.53 -7.30 2.61
CA LEU A 44 12.38 -7.37 1.41
C LEU A 44 13.60 -6.43 1.48
N GLY A 45 13.86 -5.79 2.62
CA GLY A 45 15.05 -4.96 2.86
C GLY A 45 14.87 -3.47 2.55
N GLY A 46 13.66 -3.01 2.30
CA GLY A 46 13.32 -1.59 2.22
C GLY A 46 13.27 -0.90 3.59
N THR A 47 13.03 0.40 3.60
CA THR A 47 12.95 1.20 4.83
C THR A 47 11.72 2.10 4.87
N MET A 48 11.41 2.67 6.04
CA MET A 48 10.23 3.47 6.31
C MET A 48 10.54 4.86 6.82
N VAL A 49 9.65 5.81 6.53
CA VAL A 49 9.47 7.06 7.25
C VAL A 49 8.51 6.80 8.40
N GLN A 50 8.93 7.10 9.63
CA GLN A 50 8.14 6.83 10.85
C GLN A 50 7.07 7.88 11.12
N ASP A 51 7.26 9.09 10.59
CA ASP A 51 6.28 10.17 10.66
C ASP A 51 6.44 11.08 9.45
N ILE A 52 5.40 11.16 8.62
CA ILE A 52 5.41 11.92 7.37
C ILE A 52 5.27 13.42 7.65
N ALA A 53 5.91 14.25 6.81
CA ALA A 53 5.88 15.70 6.96
C ALA A 53 4.52 16.34 6.58
N THR A 54 3.67 15.60 5.86
CA THR A 54 2.40 16.05 5.28
C THR A 54 1.19 15.26 5.82
N PRO A 55 1.05 15.09 7.15
CA PRO A 55 0.00 14.25 7.72
C PRO A 55 -1.41 14.69 7.36
N GLN A 56 -1.63 15.98 7.07
CA GLN A 56 -2.93 16.54 6.70
C GLN A 56 -3.46 16.01 5.35
N ILE A 57 -2.59 15.48 4.48
CA ILE A 57 -2.98 14.87 3.19
C ILE A 57 -3.44 13.42 3.43
N HIS A 58 -2.79 12.72 4.39
CA HIS A 58 -2.90 11.28 4.55
C HIS A 58 -3.66 10.85 5.81
N ARG A 59 -4.04 11.78 6.68
CA ARG A 59 -4.72 11.48 7.94
C ARG A 59 -5.67 12.57 8.36
N SER A 60 -6.86 12.18 8.84
CA SER A 60 -7.82 13.05 9.46
C SER A 60 -8.27 12.48 10.81
N PRO A 61 -8.52 13.31 11.85
CA PRO A 61 -9.11 12.86 13.11
C PRO A 61 -10.56 12.37 12.94
N ASN A 62 -11.22 12.75 11.85
CA ASN A 62 -12.64 12.48 11.59
C ASN A 62 -12.89 11.29 10.65
N GLY A 63 -11.88 10.47 10.37
CA GLY A 63 -11.99 9.33 9.48
C GLY A 63 -10.90 9.33 8.38
N ASP A 64 -11.18 8.64 7.27
CA ASP A 64 -10.25 8.59 6.16
C ASP A 64 -10.18 9.94 5.45
N GLN A 65 -8.96 10.37 5.14
CA GLN A 65 -8.71 11.46 4.21
C GLN A 65 -8.78 10.91 2.78
N TYR A 66 -9.12 11.75 1.79
CA TYR A 66 -9.09 11.38 0.38
C TYR A 66 -8.15 12.32 -0.38
N HIS A 67 -7.30 11.76 -1.24
CA HIS A 67 -6.37 12.54 -2.06
C HIS A 67 -6.19 11.93 -3.45
N ASN A 68 -5.71 12.75 -4.38
CA ASN A 68 -5.37 12.32 -5.72
C ASN A 68 -4.08 11.48 -5.71
N THR A 69 -4.01 10.54 -6.66
CA THR A 69 -2.81 9.76 -6.94
C THR A 69 -2.57 9.69 -8.43
N HIS A 70 -1.29 9.62 -8.81
CA HIS A 70 -0.86 9.38 -10.18
C HIS A 70 -0.39 7.92 -10.32
N ILE A 71 -0.80 7.25 -11.39
CA ILE A 71 -0.57 5.82 -11.62
C ILE A 71 0.33 5.64 -12.84
N THR A 72 1.37 4.83 -12.67
CA THR A 72 2.34 4.54 -13.73
C THR A 72 1.69 3.76 -14.87
N LYS A 73 1.80 4.30 -16.09
CA LYS A 73 1.30 3.65 -17.31
C LYS A 73 1.91 2.26 -17.50
N GLY A 74 1.06 1.29 -17.86
CA GLY A 74 1.45 -0.11 -18.04
C GLY A 74 1.44 -0.94 -16.77
N SER A 75 1.11 -0.35 -15.61
CA SER A 75 0.84 -1.10 -14.39
C SER A 75 -0.58 -1.67 -14.38
N PHE A 76 -0.82 -2.69 -13.56
CA PHE A 76 -2.16 -3.25 -13.43
C PHE A 76 -3.17 -2.25 -12.82
N LEU A 77 -2.71 -1.33 -11.98
CA LEU A 77 -3.57 -0.26 -11.46
C LEU A 77 -3.98 0.73 -12.54
N TYR A 78 -3.09 0.97 -13.52
CA TYR A 78 -3.43 1.80 -14.68
C TYR A 78 -4.51 1.16 -15.55
N GLU A 79 -4.50 -0.16 -15.69
CA GLU A 79 -5.56 -0.90 -16.40
C GLU A 79 -6.91 -0.79 -15.68
N LEU A 80 -6.90 -0.72 -14.34
CA LEU A 80 -8.12 -0.62 -13.53
C LEU A 80 -8.70 0.79 -13.45
N TYR A 81 -7.83 1.79 -13.28
CA TYR A 81 -8.25 3.15 -12.87
C TYR A 81 -7.80 4.25 -13.82
N GLY A 82 -6.93 3.96 -14.81
CA GLY A 82 -6.34 4.97 -15.68
C GLY A 82 -5.15 5.66 -15.03
N GLU A 83 -4.86 6.88 -15.47
CA GLU A 83 -3.67 7.64 -15.08
C GLU A 83 -3.78 8.23 -13.67
N GLU A 84 -4.98 8.52 -13.22
CA GLU A 84 -5.26 9.16 -11.94
C GLU A 84 -6.37 8.42 -11.18
N ALA A 85 -6.24 8.38 -9.87
CA ALA A 85 -7.25 7.85 -8.97
C ALA A 85 -7.30 8.67 -7.68
N VAL A 86 -8.51 8.82 -7.11
CA VAL A 86 -8.68 9.35 -5.76
C VAL A 86 -8.82 8.18 -4.81
N VAL A 87 -7.93 8.09 -3.82
CA VAL A 87 -7.91 7.00 -2.84
C VAL A 87 -8.12 7.52 -1.42
N ASN A 88 -8.58 6.66 -0.53
CA ASN A 88 -8.67 6.96 0.90
C ASN A 88 -7.33 6.76 1.59
N SER A 89 -7.10 7.46 2.69
CA SER A 89 -5.83 7.45 3.40
C SER A 89 -6.05 7.64 4.90
N ALA A 90 -5.29 6.86 5.72
CA ALA A 90 -5.37 6.92 7.18
C ALA A 90 -4.02 6.54 7.80
N HIS A 91 -2.92 7.05 7.26
CA HIS A 91 -1.58 6.71 7.73
C HIS A 91 -0.74 7.95 8.05
N HIS A 92 0.28 7.77 8.87
CA HIS A 92 1.31 8.77 9.16
C HIS A 92 2.72 8.22 8.93
N GLN A 93 2.82 6.98 8.47
CA GLN A 93 4.05 6.31 8.09
C GLN A 93 3.98 5.93 6.63
N CYS A 94 5.12 5.89 5.94
CA CYS A 94 5.19 5.50 4.54
C CYS A 94 6.52 4.81 4.20
N VAL A 95 6.61 4.25 3.01
CA VAL A 95 7.85 3.74 2.44
C VAL A 95 8.84 4.88 2.24
N LYS A 96 10.10 4.71 2.72
CA LYS A 96 11.20 5.64 2.49
C LYS A 96 12.07 5.19 1.32
N HIS A 97 12.61 3.98 1.42
CA HIS A 97 13.35 3.36 0.33
C HIS A 97 12.66 2.06 -0.03
N LEU A 98 12.25 1.95 -1.27
CA LEU A 98 11.61 0.76 -1.80
C LEU A 98 12.66 -0.35 -1.95
N ALA A 99 12.29 -1.58 -1.58
CA ALA A 99 13.12 -2.75 -1.78
C ALA A 99 13.39 -2.99 -3.27
N LYS A 100 14.57 -3.52 -3.61
CA LYS A 100 15.05 -3.62 -5.01
C LYS A 100 14.18 -4.45 -5.93
N GLU A 101 13.47 -5.43 -5.38
CA GLU A 101 12.59 -6.34 -6.14
C GLU A 101 11.19 -5.79 -6.36
N LEU A 102 10.91 -4.59 -5.83
CA LEU A 102 9.62 -3.92 -5.92
C LEU A 102 9.67 -2.77 -6.94
N THR A 103 8.66 -2.70 -7.77
CA THR A 103 8.47 -1.63 -8.76
C THR A 103 7.38 -0.69 -8.29
N PRO A 104 7.66 0.61 -8.16
CA PRO A 104 6.66 1.59 -7.76
C PRO A 104 5.66 1.83 -8.90
N ILE A 105 4.36 1.87 -8.58
CA ILE A 105 3.30 1.99 -9.60
C ILE A 105 2.25 3.06 -9.32
N GLN A 106 2.24 3.68 -8.12
CA GLN A 106 1.30 4.74 -7.78
C GLN A 106 1.92 5.69 -6.75
N TRP A 107 1.65 6.99 -6.88
CA TRP A 107 2.22 8.05 -6.06
C TRP A 107 1.20 9.13 -5.73
N CYS A 108 1.34 9.75 -4.56
CA CYS A 108 0.69 11.01 -4.26
C CYS A 108 1.47 12.14 -4.97
N PRO A 109 0.86 12.94 -5.86
CA PRO A 109 1.57 13.99 -6.61
C PRO A 109 1.95 15.18 -5.74
N GLU A 110 1.32 15.37 -4.58
CA GLU A 110 1.55 16.53 -3.71
C GLU A 110 2.84 16.42 -2.90
N ASP A 111 3.24 15.20 -2.50
CA ASP A 111 4.40 14.99 -1.62
C ASP A 111 5.30 13.81 -2.05
N ASN A 112 4.98 13.18 -3.17
CA ASN A 112 5.70 12.03 -3.72
C ASN A 112 5.74 10.80 -2.80
N ILE A 113 4.77 10.66 -1.91
CA ILE A 113 4.61 9.44 -1.14
C ILE A 113 4.17 8.30 -2.06
N LEU A 114 4.85 7.15 -1.91
CA LEU A 114 4.52 5.93 -2.65
C LEU A 114 3.21 5.34 -2.14
N GLU A 115 2.25 5.20 -3.04
CA GLU A 115 0.91 4.69 -2.73
C GLU A 115 0.67 3.24 -3.16
N ALA A 116 1.48 2.73 -4.10
CA ALA A 116 1.46 1.31 -4.45
C ALA A 116 2.74 0.83 -5.13
N PHE A 117 3.00 -0.45 -4.97
CA PHE A 117 4.04 -1.18 -5.70
C PHE A 117 3.58 -2.55 -6.17
N SER A 118 4.30 -3.13 -7.12
CA SER A 118 4.23 -4.55 -7.48
C SER A 118 5.62 -5.19 -7.40
N HIS A 119 5.67 -6.50 -7.14
CA HIS A 119 6.92 -7.25 -7.23
C HIS A 119 7.19 -7.64 -8.69
N GLU A 120 8.46 -7.58 -9.10
CA GLU A 120 8.86 -7.80 -10.49
C GLU A 120 8.55 -9.21 -11.02
N ARG A 121 8.59 -10.22 -10.16
CA ARG A 121 8.48 -11.64 -10.57
C ARG A 121 7.43 -12.43 -9.80
N LEU A 122 7.15 -12.07 -8.56
CA LEU A 122 6.21 -12.80 -7.69
C LEU A 122 4.83 -12.14 -7.71
N PRO A 123 3.77 -12.90 -7.42
CA PRO A 123 2.40 -12.39 -7.35
C PRO A 123 2.17 -11.57 -6.07
N ILE A 124 3.00 -10.54 -5.87
CA ILE A 124 2.99 -9.70 -4.68
C ILE A 124 2.78 -8.26 -5.09
N CYS A 125 1.84 -7.59 -4.46
CA CYS A 125 1.63 -6.15 -4.60
C CYS A 125 1.24 -5.54 -3.26
N GLY A 126 1.38 -4.23 -3.15
CA GLY A 126 1.00 -3.47 -1.98
C GLY A 126 0.36 -2.15 -2.34
N VAL A 127 -0.65 -1.76 -1.57
CA VAL A 127 -1.29 -0.44 -1.62
C VAL A 127 -1.26 0.21 -0.25
N GLN A 128 -0.96 1.52 -0.19
CA GLN A 128 -0.89 2.26 1.07
C GLN A 128 -2.28 2.67 1.57
N TRP A 129 -3.21 2.80 0.64
CA TRP A 129 -4.61 3.10 0.90
C TRP A 129 -5.41 1.83 1.25
N HIS A 130 -6.68 2.01 1.61
CA HIS A 130 -7.56 0.96 2.13
C HIS A 130 -8.68 0.62 1.14
N PRO A 131 -8.47 -0.30 0.20
CA PRO A 131 -9.50 -0.70 -0.77
C PRO A 131 -10.77 -1.25 -0.09
N GLU A 132 -10.62 -1.91 1.05
CA GLU A 132 -11.71 -2.55 1.79
C GLU A 132 -12.71 -1.57 2.42
N ARG A 133 -12.40 -0.25 2.44
CA ARG A 133 -13.26 0.76 3.04
C ARG A 133 -13.39 2.05 2.23
N ILE A 134 -13.02 2.02 0.96
CA ILE A 134 -13.30 3.15 0.04
C ILE A 134 -14.80 3.39 -0.05
N LYS A 135 -15.20 4.65 0.09
CA LYS A 135 -16.59 5.09 -0.04
C LYS A 135 -16.83 5.76 -1.40
N GLN A 136 -17.77 5.24 -2.17
CA GLN A 136 -18.09 5.72 -3.52
C GLN A 136 -18.70 7.14 -3.53
N GLU A 137 -19.09 7.68 -2.38
CA GLU A 137 -19.53 9.08 -2.27
C GLU A 137 -18.40 10.10 -2.44
N PHE A 138 -17.13 9.68 -2.25
CA PHE A 138 -15.95 10.54 -2.34
C PHE A 138 -15.09 10.31 -3.57
N THR A 139 -15.29 9.19 -4.27
CA THR A 139 -14.43 8.80 -5.41
C THR A 139 -15.12 7.81 -6.33
N THR A 140 -14.70 7.79 -7.59
CA THR A 140 -15.06 6.75 -8.57
C THR A 140 -14.12 5.52 -8.48
N THR A 141 -13.01 5.61 -7.76
CA THR A 141 -12.10 4.48 -7.52
C THR A 141 -12.82 3.41 -6.71
N SER A 142 -12.83 2.18 -7.20
CA SER A 142 -13.48 1.05 -6.51
C SER A 142 -12.46 0.09 -5.93
N GLY A 143 -12.48 -0.07 -4.61
CA GLY A 143 -11.66 -1.08 -3.93
C GLY A 143 -12.02 -2.50 -4.33
N ASP A 144 -13.30 -2.77 -4.61
CA ASP A 144 -13.77 -4.09 -5.08
C ASP A 144 -13.15 -4.48 -6.42
N GLN A 145 -12.90 -3.51 -7.32
CA GLN A 145 -12.22 -3.79 -8.58
C GLN A 145 -10.78 -4.27 -8.36
N LEU A 146 -10.04 -3.67 -7.42
CA LEU A 146 -8.70 -4.14 -7.05
C LEU A 146 -8.74 -5.56 -6.50
N LEU A 147 -9.64 -5.82 -5.54
CA LEU A 147 -9.76 -7.14 -4.91
C LEU A 147 -10.18 -8.21 -5.92
N ALA A 148 -11.15 -7.91 -6.78
CA ALA A 148 -11.58 -8.81 -7.85
C ALA A 148 -10.45 -9.10 -8.85
N HIS A 149 -9.73 -8.07 -9.29
CA HIS A 149 -8.57 -8.23 -10.19
C HIS A 149 -7.50 -9.12 -9.57
N PHE A 150 -7.15 -8.87 -8.30
CA PHE A 150 -6.16 -9.66 -7.58
C PHE A 150 -6.57 -11.14 -7.50
N LEU A 151 -7.82 -11.42 -7.13
CA LEU A 151 -8.34 -12.78 -7.06
C LEU A 151 -8.38 -13.47 -8.43
N GLN A 152 -8.82 -12.77 -9.47
CA GLN A 152 -8.90 -13.35 -10.84
C GLN A 152 -7.52 -13.64 -11.44
N ARG A 153 -6.54 -12.77 -11.15
CA ARG A 153 -5.19 -12.92 -11.70
C ARG A 153 -4.42 -14.07 -11.08
N TYR A 154 -4.72 -14.43 -9.83
CA TYR A 154 -3.93 -15.36 -9.03
C TYR A 154 -4.74 -16.53 -8.42
N ALA A 155 -6.04 -16.66 -8.75
CA ALA A 155 -6.88 -17.76 -8.28
C ALA A 155 -6.61 -19.09 -9.00
#